data_3917bb17a47ff4695d1c9df7d262befe
#
_entry.id   3917bb17a47ff4695d1c9df7d262befe
#
_cell.length_a   1.000
_cell.length_b   1.000
_cell.length_c   1.000
_cell.angle_alpha   90.00
_cell.angle_beta   90.00
_cell.angle_gamma   90.00
#
_symmetry.space_group_name_H-M   'P 1'
#
loop_
_entity.id
_entity.type
_entity.pdbx_description
1 polymer ?
#
loop_
_entity_poly.entity_id
_entity_poly.type
_entity_poly.pdbx_seq_one_letter_code
_entity_poly.pdbx_strand_id
1 'polypeptide(L)'
;PAGLTSLRRLSKLAHVRVGTLVARIKRSVVKSPFAPATVLSHPSGGLIQYLVERATEYPGLKTTTLVSRSYPQGAFGSEFLGLLGEVSPQLLASPRYAHAKPGETVGTSGVEAEYDRILNGGFQRAHLRVDSMGRVVGPLEFSATGKALPTLQLTIDARIQRAATKAVADGIALARANGHSDANAGAAVVMNPRTGGVYALVSSPTYNQVAAARDAKYYASLFKDPPSNPRLYNQATQGRFPTGSTFKPIVAEAALSEGLITPSTPQLCSGSFDLGGTIFHNVEAGVYSNMTLTTALAESCDTWFYRLGDRFYAHHSQGIQTWAKKLGLGHTTGFDVPGESPGLVPTPAWLQKNQNMPWYEGQTINLSIGQGLLAVTPLQLAVAYSALANGGTVVRPHVASAILRGASVQTLKFPPVRKVKLVDQWAIRDGLFEAAHSPAGTSASLFASFPVPVAGKTGTAESGAGRSDHSWYASWAPANNPKVVVVVFIAHGGFGAQAAGPAAREIYQSFFGLKNWKP
;
A
#
# COMPACT_ATOMS: atom_id res chain seq x y z
N PRO A 1 34.97 16.71 -35.72
CA PRO A 1 36.11 17.41 -35.09
C PRO A 1 35.65 18.54 -34.17
N ALA A 2 34.77 19.46 -34.63
CA ALA A 2 34.31 20.62 -33.82
C ALA A 2 33.64 20.27 -32.51
N GLY A 3 32.74 19.25 -32.47
CA GLY A 3 32.04 18.81 -31.26
C GLY A 3 32.97 18.23 -30.18
N LEU A 4 34.07 17.58 -30.56
CA LEU A 4 35.05 17.07 -29.59
C LEU A 4 35.87 18.21 -28.94
N THR A 5 36.14 19.28 -29.67
CA THR A 5 36.77 20.50 -29.15
C THR A 5 35.86 21.20 -28.14
N SER A 6 34.56 21.34 -28.44
CA SER A 6 33.56 21.89 -27.51
C SER A 6 33.45 21.04 -26.22
N LEU A 7 33.47 19.71 -26.33
CA LEU A 7 33.45 18.81 -25.18
C LEU A 7 34.73 18.92 -24.33
N ARG A 8 35.91 19.08 -24.94
CA ARG A 8 37.14 19.29 -24.17
C ARG A 8 37.15 20.62 -23.43
N ARG A 9 36.65 21.71 -24.06
CA ARG A 9 36.47 23.00 -23.38
C ARG A 9 35.46 22.90 -22.24
N LEU A 10 34.30 22.28 -22.49
CA LEU A 10 33.27 22.06 -21.47
C LEU A 10 33.80 21.23 -20.29
N SER A 11 34.59 20.20 -20.55
CA SER A 11 35.25 19.35 -19.57
C SER A 11 36.07 20.14 -18.55
N LYS A 12 36.86 21.12 -19.05
CA LYS A 12 37.67 22.00 -18.20
C LYS A 12 36.81 22.93 -17.35
N LEU A 13 35.78 23.55 -17.95
CA LEU A 13 34.86 24.48 -17.24
C LEU A 13 33.99 23.80 -16.21
N ALA A 14 33.54 22.59 -16.53
CA ALA A 14 32.64 21.83 -15.68
C ALA A 14 33.35 20.89 -14.69
N HIS A 15 34.67 20.81 -14.72
CA HIS A 15 35.51 19.88 -13.95
C HIS A 15 35.07 18.41 -14.11
N VAL A 16 34.61 18.02 -15.32
CA VAL A 16 34.14 16.66 -15.63
C VAL A 16 35.04 16.05 -16.72
N ARG A 17 35.55 14.84 -16.50
CA ARG A 17 36.42 14.17 -17.46
C ARG A 17 35.76 14.03 -18.84
N VAL A 18 36.49 14.32 -19.94
CA VAL A 18 35.99 14.21 -21.32
C VAL A 18 35.40 12.81 -21.59
N GLY A 19 36.06 11.76 -21.12
CA GLY A 19 35.57 10.38 -21.27
C GLY A 19 34.18 10.16 -20.66
N THR A 20 33.86 10.83 -19.55
CA THR A 20 32.52 10.79 -18.93
C THR A 20 31.47 11.47 -19.82
N LEU A 21 31.80 12.64 -20.42
CA LEU A 21 30.90 13.34 -21.34
C LEU A 21 30.62 12.51 -22.58
N VAL A 22 31.67 11.93 -23.18
CA VAL A 22 31.57 11.03 -24.35
C VAL A 22 30.75 9.78 -24.02
N ALA A 23 30.96 9.18 -22.86
CA ALA A 23 30.18 8.01 -22.43
C ALA A 23 28.67 8.33 -22.24
N ARG A 24 28.33 9.54 -21.77
CA ARG A 24 26.94 10.01 -21.69
C ARG A 24 26.32 10.13 -23.09
N ILE A 25 27.05 10.72 -24.04
CA ILE A 25 26.59 10.84 -25.42
C ILE A 25 26.38 9.45 -26.02
N LYS A 26 27.38 8.55 -25.95
CA LYS A 26 27.26 7.19 -26.49
C LYS A 26 26.01 6.45 -25.93
N ARG A 27 25.77 6.53 -24.64
CA ARG A 27 24.57 5.94 -24.03
C ARG A 27 23.27 6.55 -24.52
N SER A 28 23.24 7.87 -24.71
CA SER A 28 22.07 8.57 -25.26
C SER A 28 21.81 8.20 -26.72
N VAL A 29 22.85 8.15 -27.54
CA VAL A 29 22.74 7.79 -28.97
C VAL A 29 22.25 6.36 -29.18
N VAL A 30 22.67 5.41 -28.32
CA VAL A 30 22.16 4.01 -28.37
C VAL A 30 20.66 3.96 -28.11
N LYS A 31 20.16 4.81 -27.22
CA LYS A 31 18.72 4.84 -26.85
C LYS A 31 17.90 5.65 -27.86
N SER A 32 18.41 6.79 -28.30
CA SER A 32 17.69 7.73 -29.15
C SER A 32 18.69 8.42 -30.11
N PRO A 33 18.98 7.83 -31.29
CA PRO A 33 20.07 8.27 -32.19
C PRO A 33 19.96 9.72 -32.65
N PHE A 34 18.75 10.27 -32.73
CA PHE A 34 18.49 11.61 -33.25
C PHE A 34 18.10 12.64 -32.19
N ALA A 35 18.06 12.24 -30.91
CA ALA A 35 17.73 13.13 -29.82
C ALA A 35 18.99 13.82 -29.25
N PRO A 36 18.89 15.07 -28.75
CA PRO A 36 19.98 15.72 -28.05
C PRO A 36 20.43 14.93 -26.82
N ALA A 37 21.73 14.73 -26.67
CA ALA A 37 22.28 14.03 -25.50
C ALA A 37 22.53 15.00 -24.35
N THR A 38 21.99 14.74 -23.14
CA THR A 38 22.30 15.51 -21.93
C THR A 38 23.69 15.17 -21.45
N VAL A 39 24.64 16.09 -21.61
CA VAL A 39 26.05 15.91 -21.20
C VAL A 39 26.33 16.41 -19.78
N LEU A 40 25.62 17.47 -19.33
CA LEU A 40 25.66 18.00 -17.96
C LEU A 40 24.25 18.22 -17.44
N SER A 41 24.00 17.75 -16.22
CA SER A 41 22.77 18.02 -15.47
C SER A 41 23.12 18.98 -14.32
N HIS A 42 22.30 19.99 -14.09
CA HIS A 42 22.44 20.97 -13.00
C HIS A 42 23.81 21.72 -13.01
N PRO A 43 24.24 22.29 -14.16
CA PRO A 43 25.43 23.16 -14.18
C PRO A 43 25.18 24.41 -13.31
N SER A 44 26.26 25.05 -12.83
CA SER A 44 26.12 26.30 -12.07
C SER A 44 25.56 27.41 -12.98
N GLY A 45 24.83 28.36 -12.35
CA GLY A 45 24.27 29.51 -13.09
C GLY A 45 25.33 30.28 -13.88
N GLY A 46 26.52 30.49 -13.30
CA GLY A 46 27.62 31.13 -13.99
C GLY A 46 28.12 30.36 -15.22
N LEU A 47 28.17 29.02 -15.17
CA LEU A 47 28.49 28.19 -16.33
C LEU A 47 27.43 28.27 -17.43
N ILE A 48 26.13 28.28 -17.02
CA ILE A 48 25.02 28.45 -17.96
C ILE A 48 25.16 29.79 -18.70
N GLN A 49 25.29 30.87 -17.94
CA GLN A 49 25.46 32.22 -18.52
C GLN A 49 26.67 32.31 -19.45
N TYR A 50 27.82 31.80 -19.03
CA TYR A 50 29.02 31.75 -19.83
C TYR A 50 28.83 31.04 -21.17
N LEU A 51 28.13 29.87 -21.15
CA LEU A 51 27.87 29.08 -22.36
C LEU A 51 26.81 29.74 -23.27
N VAL A 52 25.85 30.46 -22.73
CA VAL A 52 24.85 31.20 -23.50
C VAL A 52 25.49 32.38 -24.23
N GLU A 53 26.29 33.17 -23.51
CA GLU A 53 26.99 34.33 -24.10
C GLU A 53 28.00 33.96 -25.18
N ARG A 54 28.58 32.75 -25.09
CA ARG A 54 29.59 32.24 -26.03
C ARG A 54 29.14 31.04 -26.84
N ALA A 55 27.87 30.97 -27.17
CA ALA A 55 27.27 29.82 -27.86
C ALA A 55 27.96 29.48 -29.18
N THR A 56 28.50 30.49 -29.89
CA THR A 56 29.25 30.34 -31.14
C THR A 56 30.60 29.61 -30.97
N GLU A 57 31.18 29.70 -29.76
CA GLU A 57 32.45 29.04 -29.42
C GLU A 57 32.28 27.56 -29.08
N TYR A 58 31.04 27.13 -28.85
CA TYR A 58 30.65 25.77 -28.43
C TYR A 58 29.69 25.11 -29.44
N PRO A 59 30.09 24.93 -30.70
CA PRO A 59 29.22 24.33 -31.70
C PRO A 59 28.77 22.94 -31.26
N GLY A 60 27.47 22.67 -31.41
CA GLY A 60 26.82 21.41 -30.99
C GLY A 60 26.45 21.31 -29.52
N LEU A 61 26.76 22.32 -28.70
CA LEU A 61 26.23 22.44 -27.32
C LEU A 61 25.06 23.41 -27.28
N LYS A 62 24.02 23.03 -26.54
CA LYS A 62 22.87 23.90 -26.23
C LYS A 62 22.57 23.81 -24.76
N THR A 63 22.26 24.95 -24.15
CA THR A 63 21.65 24.99 -22.82
C THR A 63 20.14 24.87 -22.96
N THR A 64 19.53 24.04 -22.16
CA THR A 64 18.07 23.90 -22.11
C THR A 64 17.61 23.78 -20.68
N THR A 65 16.42 24.29 -20.38
CA THR A 65 15.78 24.09 -19.11
C THR A 65 14.95 22.82 -19.18
N LEU A 66 15.30 21.85 -18.34
CA LEU A 66 14.52 20.63 -18.16
C LEU A 66 13.74 20.75 -16.85
N VAL A 67 12.45 20.61 -16.93
CA VAL A 67 11.60 20.45 -15.73
C VAL A 67 11.82 19.03 -15.22
N SER A 68 12.33 18.90 -14.00
CA SER A 68 12.53 17.61 -13.36
C SER A 68 11.68 17.49 -12.10
N ARG A 69 11.20 16.29 -11.82
CA ARG A 69 10.50 16.01 -10.58
C ARG A 69 11.49 16.06 -9.40
N SER A 70 11.07 16.69 -8.33
CA SER A 70 11.82 16.73 -7.08
C SER A 70 11.00 16.10 -5.96
N TYR A 71 11.67 15.35 -5.09
CA TYR A 71 11.08 14.71 -3.93
C TYR A 71 11.72 15.27 -2.66
N PRO A 72 11.29 16.45 -2.19
CA PRO A 72 11.99 17.19 -1.12
C PRO A 72 11.99 16.48 0.22
N GLN A 73 11.12 15.48 0.42
CA GLN A 73 11.01 14.73 1.66
C GLN A 73 11.71 13.34 1.61
N GLY A 74 12.55 13.09 0.62
CA GLY A 74 13.39 11.88 0.55
C GLY A 74 12.60 10.60 0.31
N ALA A 75 12.58 9.70 1.29
CA ALA A 75 11.86 8.44 1.22
C ALA A 75 10.37 8.53 1.59
N PHE A 76 9.90 9.71 2.02
CA PHE A 76 8.51 9.89 2.41
C PHE A 76 7.55 9.63 1.25
N GLY A 77 6.68 8.66 1.43
CA GLY A 77 5.63 8.33 0.46
C GLY A 77 6.11 7.59 -0.78
N SER A 78 7.34 7.06 -0.80
CA SER A 78 7.86 6.30 -1.93
C SER A 78 6.94 5.13 -2.31
N GLU A 79 6.28 4.52 -1.35
CA GLU A 79 5.36 3.39 -1.49
C GLU A 79 4.07 3.72 -2.27
N PHE A 80 3.64 4.99 -2.30
CA PHE A 80 2.46 5.42 -3.06
C PHE A 80 2.75 6.47 -4.12
N LEU A 81 3.77 7.33 -3.95
CA LEU A 81 4.13 8.33 -4.97
C LEU A 81 4.64 7.67 -6.25
N GLY A 82 5.49 6.65 -6.13
CA GLY A 82 6.00 5.91 -7.26
C GLY A 82 7.26 6.50 -7.90
N LEU A 83 7.56 6.05 -9.09
CA LEU A 83 8.80 6.37 -9.82
C LEU A 83 8.51 6.93 -11.19
N LEU A 84 9.45 7.76 -11.67
CA LEU A 84 9.53 8.18 -13.05
C LEU A 84 10.54 7.31 -13.81
N GLY A 85 10.29 7.10 -15.09
CA GLY A 85 11.20 6.39 -15.97
C GLY A 85 11.03 6.83 -17.43
N GLU A 86 12.01 6.53 -18.25
CA GLU A 86 11.90 6.71 -19.70
C GLU A 86 10.86 5.72 -20.25
N VAL A 87 9.96 6.20 -21.09
CA VAL A 87 8.91 5.36 -21.68
C VAL A 87 9.54 4.27 -22.55
N SER A 88 9.25 3.01 -22.25
CA SER A 88 9.70 1.86 -23.03
C SER A 88 8.70 1.53 -24.16
N PRO A 89 9.10 0.77 -25.19
CA PRO A 89 8.18 0.29 -26.22
C PRO A 89 6.96 -0.45 -25.65
N GLN A 90 7.15 -1.22 -24.55
CA GLN A 90 6.08 -1.94 -23.87
C GLN A 90 5.10 -0.98 -23.20
N LEU A 91 5.59 0.11 -22.60
CA LEU A 91 4.73 1.14 -22.01
C LEU A 91 3.95 1.89 -23.09
N LEU A 92 4.57 2.20 -24.24
CA LEU A 92 3.90 2.86 -25.37
C LEU A 92 2.73 2.03 -25.93
N ALA A 93 2.81 0.71 -25.85
CA ALA A 93 1.71 -0.18 -26.25
C ALA A 93 0.50 -0.12 -25.31
N SER A 94 0.65 0.45 -24.12
CA SER A 94 -0.44 0.59 -23.16
C SER A 94 -1.28 1.85 -23.44
N PRO A 95 -2.63 1.75 -23.40
CA PRO A 95 -3.53 2.92 -23.56
C PRO A 95 -3.24 4.05 -22.57
N ARG A 96 -2.69 3.73 -21.41
CA ARG A 96 -2.29 4.71 -20.38
C ARG A 96 -1.27 5.71 -20.92
N TYR A 97 -0.33 5.27 -21.74
CA TYR A 97 0.78 6.05 -22.27
C TYR A 97 0.65 6.41 -23.77
N ALA A 98 -0.53 6.26 -24.36
CA ALA A 98 -0.79 6.60 -25.76
C ALA A 98 -0.50 8.08 -26.11
N HIS A 99 -0.39 8.94 -25.09
CA HIS A 99 -0.03 10.36 -25.23
C HIS A 99 1.48 10.62 -25.21
N ALA A 100 2.27 9.67 -24.75
CA ALA A 100 3.71 9.81 -24.59
C ALA A 100 4.46 9.53 -25.90
N LYS A 101 5.65 10.09 -26.03
CA LYS A 101 6.54 9.86 -27.17
C LYS A 101 7.78 9.06 -26.75
N PRO A 102 8.41 8.33 -27.67
CA PRO A 102 9.66 7.64 -27.37
C PRO A 102 10.71 8.60 -26.78
N GLY A 103 11.33 8.16 -25.67
CA GLY A 103 12.35 8.95 -24.95
C GLY A 103 11.78 9.94 -23.93
N GLU A 104 10.47 10.04 -23.79
CA GLU A 104 9.87 10.86 -22.73
C GLU A 104 9.99 10.19 -21.37
N THR A 105 10.06 11.02 -20.32
CA THR A 105 9.96 10.59 -18.94
C THR A 105 8.51 10.62 -18.51
N VAL A 106 8.00 9.48 -18.05
CA VAL A 106 6.62 9.29 -17.58
C VAL A 106 6.63 8.68 -16.19
N GLY A 107 5.50 8.77 -15.49
CA GLY A 107 5.29 8.00 -14.27
C GLY A 107 5.22 6.50 -14.60
N THR A 108 6.04 5.68 -13.94
CA THR A 108 6.08 4.22 -14.18
C THR A 108 5.40 3.41 -13.08
N SER A 109 5.19 4.01 -11.92
CA SER A 109 4.48 3.41 -10.78
C SER A 109 3.82 4.47 -9.91
N GLY A 110 2.98 4.05 -8.99
CA GLY A 110 2.39 4.94 -7.99
C GLY A 110 1.47 6.02 -8.57
N VAL A 111 1.33 7.09 -7.81
CA VAL A 111 0.59 8.31 -8.17
C VAL A 111 1.17 8.94 -9.45
N GLU A 112 2.51 8.89 -9.62
CA GLU A 112 3.17 9.40 -10.83
C GLU A 112 2.64 8.70 -12.09
N ALA A 113 2.41 7.38 -12.05
CA ALA A 113 1.87 6.65 -13.19
C ALA A 113 0.37 6.86 -13.40
N GLU A 114 -0.43 6.87 -12.32
CA GLU A 114 -1.87 7.02 -12.44
C GLU A 114 -2.27 8.40 -12.94
N TYR A 115 -1.60 9.42 -12.41
CA TYR A 115 -1.91 10.81 -12.70
C TYR A 115 -0.90 11.48 -13.66
N ASP A 116 -0.13 10.68 -14.43
CA ASP A 116 0.91 11.16 -15.34
C ASP A 116 0.39 12.26 -16.29
N ARG A 117 -0.77 12.07 -16.91
CA ARG A 117 -1.39 13.06 -17.79
C ARG A 117 -1.64 14.42 -17.12
N ILE A 118 -1.87 14.43 -15.82
CA ILE A 118 -2.12 15.64 -15.05
C ILE A 118 -0.79 16.25 -14.62
N LEU A 119 0.09 15.42 -14.09
CA LEU A 119 1.35 15.84 -13.49
C LEU A 119 2.42 16.19 -14.53
N ASN A 120 2.37 15.59 -15.71
CA ASN A 120 3.35 15.82 -16.79
C ASN A 120 3.09 17.14 -17.57
N GLY A 121 1.97 17.82 -17.30
CA GLY A 121 1.69 19.19 -17.76
C GLY A 121 1.51 19.39 -19.25
N GLY A 122 1.62 18.34 -20.04
CA GLY A 122 1.61 18.42 -21.50
C GLY A 122 2.87 19.13 -22.05
N PHE A 123 3.11 18.99 -23.34
CA PHE A 123 4.24 19.64 -24.00
C PHE A 123 4.09 21.16 -24.04
N GLN A 124 5.11 21.88 -23.60
CA GLN A 124 5.33 23.24 -24.07
C GLN A 124 5.77 23.14 -25.54
N ARG A 125 4.95 23.65 -26.45
CA ARG A 125 5.35 23.75 -27.85
C ARG A 125 6.39 24.85 -27.95
N ALA A 126 7.60 24.50 -28.43
CA ALA A 126 8.59 25.47 -28.85
C ALA A 126 8.43 25.71 -30.35
N HIS A 127 8.31 26.94 -30.75
CA HIS A 127 8.34 27.35 -32.17
C HIS A 127 9.76 27.74 -32.54
N LEU A 128 10.28 27.11 -33.58
CA LEU A 128 11.56 27.40 -34.13
C LEU A 128 11.36 28.10 -35.48
N ARG A 129 11.81 29.32 -35.65
CA ARG A 129 11.81 29.96 -36.94
C ARG A 129 12.99 29.44 -37.76
N VAL A 130 12.71 28.89 -38.92
CA VAL A 130 13.72 28.44 -39.89
C VAL A 130 13.57 29.22 -41.20
N ASP A 131 14.70 29.49 -41.88
CA ASP A 131 14.67 30.04 -43.22
C ASP A 131 14.23 28.97 -44.23
N SER A 132 14.14 29.36 -45.51
CA SER A 132 13.79 28.47 -46.62
C SER A 132 14.78 27.31 -46.86
N MET A 133 15.94 27.35 -46.22
CA MET A 133 16.97 26.29 -46.27
C MET A 133 16.98 25.46 -44.96
N GLY A 134 15.99 25.63 -44.09
CA GLY A 134 15.89 24.91 -42.81
C GLY A 134 16.87 25.38 -41.73
N ARG A 135 17.56 26.52 -41.91
CA ARG A 135 18.47 27.09 -40.92
C ARG A 135 17.69 27.89 -39.87
N VAL A 136 18.04 27.73 -38.62
CA VAL A 136 17.41 28.44 -37.49
C VAL A 136 17.74 29.93 -37.57
N VAL A 137 16.75 30.79 -37.76
CA VAL A 137 16.88 32.24 -37.91
C VAL A 137 16.29 33.07 -36.76
N GLY A 138 15.99 32.45 -35.63
CA GLY A 138 15.48 33.15 -34.47
C GLY A 138 15.67 32.39 -33.17
N PRO A 139 15.43 33.04 -32.01
CA PRO A 139 15.43 32.35 -30.73
C PRO A 139 14.32 31.32 -30.69
N LEU A 140 14.49 30.28 -29.86
CA LEU A 140 13.48 29.31 -29.55
C LEU A 140 12.35 30.03 -28.79
N GLU A 141 11.22 30.28 -29.45
CA GLU A 141 10.05 30.87 -28.78
C GLU A 141 9.24 29.75 -28.13
N PHE A 142 9.30 29.70 -26.81
CA PHE A 142 8.40 28.81 -26.05
C PHE A 142 7.00 29.42 -26.06
N SER A 143 6.03 28.70 -26.58
CA SER A 143 4.63 29.03 -26.33
C SER A 143 4.38 28.83 -24.84
N ALA A 144 4.60 29.87 -24.08
CA ALA A 144 4.15 29.95 -22.69
C ALA A 144 2.62 29.93 -22.73
N THR A 145 2.03 28.75 -22.76
CA THR A 145 0.64 28.63 -22.28
C THR A 145 0.75 28.94 -20.80
N GLY A 146 0.57 30.19 -20.40
CA GLY A 146 0.75 30.69 -19.03
C GLY A 146 -0.19 30.07 -17.99
N LYS A 147 -0.55 28.82 -18.17
CA LYS A 147 -1.32 28.01 -17.24
C LYS A 147 -0.35 27.34 -16.27
N ALA A 148 -0.45 27.69 -15.00
CA ALA A 148 0.22 26.99 -13.93
C ALA A 148 -0.03 25.48 -14.07
N LEU A 149 1.04 24.68 -13.88
CA LEU A 149 0.92 23.23 -13.87
C LEU A 149 -0.11 22.80 -12.81
N PRO A 150 -0.96 21.82 -13.12
CA PRO A 150 -1.90 21.32 -12.14
C PRO A 150 -1.19 20.73 -10.93
N THR A 151 -1.76 20.94 -9.76
CA THR A 151 -1.31 20.28 -8.52
C THR A 151 -2.32 19.21 -8.16
N LEU A 152 -1.87 17.99 -7.92
CA LEU A 152 -2.68 16.93 -7.37
C LEU A 152 -2.63 17.00 -5.85
N GLN A 153 -3.78 17.25 -5.23
CA GLN A 153 -3.93 17.18 -3.78
C GLN A 153 -4.24 15.75 -3.37
N LEU A 154 -3.53 15.25 -2.35
CA LEU A 154 -3.73 13.91 -1.84
C LEU A 154 -4.57 13.93 -0.55
N THR A 155 -5.15 12.77 -0.20
CA THR A 155 -5.81 12.52 1.09
C THR A 155 -4.80 12.25 2.20
N ILE A 156 -3.56 11.98 1.83
CA ILE A 156 -2.47 11.66 2.76
C ILE A 156 -2.23 12.84 3.73
N ASP A 157 -2.32 12.55 5.02
CA ASP A 157 -1.88 13.46 6.08
C ASP A 157 -0.40 13.17 6.39
N ALA A 158 0.47 14.14 6.10
CA ALA A 158 1.90 13.95 6.27
C ALA A 158 2.32 13.66 7.72
N ARG A 159 1.56 14.15 8.71
CA ARG A 159 1.79 13.88 10.12
C ARG A 159 1.45 12.43 10.45
N ILE A 160 0.29 11.95 9.96
CA ILE A 160 -0.16 10.56 10.18
C ILE A 160 0.75 9.59 9.44
N GLN A 161 1.15 9.92 8.20
CA GLN A 161 2.07 9.10 7.41
C GLN A 161 3.41 8.89 8.14
N ARG A 162 4.02 9.98 8.67
CA ARG A 162 5.28 9.86 9.44
C ARG A 162 5.10 9.04 10.71
N ALA A 163 4.01 9.25 11.43
CA ALA A 163 3.71 8.50 12.64
C ALA A 163 3.50 7.00 12.32
N ALA A 164 2.76 6.68 11.27
CA ALA A 164 2.52 5.31 10.85
C ALA A 164 3.81 4.62 10.36
N THR A 165 4.66 5.35 9.63
CA THR A 165 5.98 4.84 9.19
C THR A 165 6.86 4.49 10.40
N LYS A 166 6.91 5.39 11.40
CA LYS A 166 7.63 5.14 12.65
C LYS A 166 7.02 3.96 13.41
N ALA A 167 5.71 3.92 13.58
CA ALA A 167 5.02 2.88 14.31
C ALA A 167 5.26 1.47 13.72
N VAL A 168 5.27 1.34 12.39
CA VAL A 168 5.62 0.07 11.73
C VAL A 168 7.08 -0.31 11.99
N ALA A 169 8.01 0.65 11.94
CA ALA A 169 9.42 0.40 12.24
C ALA A 169 9.62 -0.01 13.71
N ASP A 170 8.94 0.65 14.63
CA ASP A 170 8.97 0.32 16.07
C ASP A 170 8.34 -1.06 16.34
N GLY A 171 7.23 -1.40 15.64
CA GLY A 171 6.61 -2.72 15.71
C GLY A 171 7.54 -3.84 15.25
N ILE A 172 8.29 -3.63 14.18
CA ILE A 172 9.32 -4.58 13.70
C ILE A 172 10.45 -4.71 14.75
N ALA A 173 10.91 -3.60 15.32
CA ALA A 173 11.95 -3.59 16.34
C ALA A 173 11.47 -4.29 17.62
N LEU A 174 10.23 -4.04 18.04
CA LEU A 174 9.62 -4.69 19.21
C LEU A 174 9.46 -6.20 19.01
N ALA A 175 9.02 -6.64 17.82
CA ALA A 175 8.95 -8.05 17.48
C ALA A 175 10.32 -8.74 17.63
N ARG A 176 11.38 -8.12 17.12
CA ARG A 176 12.75 -8.64 17.28
C ARG A 176 13.21 -8.69 18.73
N ALA A 177 12.87 -7.67 19.52
CA ALA A 177 13.17 -7.65 20.96
C ALA A 177 12.42 -8.75 21.73
N ASN A 178 11.25 -9.16 21.25
CA ASN A 178 10.46 -10.26 21.79
C ASN A 178 10.89 -11.65 21.28
N GLY A 179 12.04 -11.76 20.60
CA GLY A 179 12.60 -13.04 20.14
C GLY A 179 12.28 -13.42 18.70
N HIS A 180 11.49 -12.62 17.97
CA HIS A 180 11.14 -12.83 16.56
C HIS A 180 12.19 -12.19 15.64
N SER A 181 13.40 -12.77 15.60
CA SER A 181 14.56 -12.21 14.89
C SER A 181 14.38 -12.11 13.37
N ASP A 182 13.46 -12.88 12.82
CA ASP A 182 13.08 -12.91 11.41
C ASP A 182 12.05 -11.82 11.00
N ALA A 183 11.55 -11.03 11.95
CA ALA A 183 10.68 -9.89 11.67
C ALA A 183 11.43 -8.84 10.82
N ASN A 184 11.01 -8.65 9.56
CA ASN A 184 11.78 -7.86 8.59
C ASN A 184 10.94 -6.98 7.65
N ALA A 185 9.62 -7.12 7.69
CA ALA A 185 8.71 -6.36 6.86
C ALA A 185 7.46 -5.95 7.64
N GLY A 186 6.76 -4.95 7.15
CA GLY A 186 5.51 -4.52 7.74
C GLY A 186 4.74 -3.57 6.84
N ALA A 187 3.47 -3.35 7.17
CA ALA A 187 2.60 -2.42 6.50
C ALA A 187 1.62 -1.77 7.48
N ALA A 188 1.17 -0.57 7.14
CA ALA A 188 0.02 0.03 7.79
C ALA A 188 -0.88 0.73 6.77
N VAL A 189 -2.18 0.61 6.98
CA VAL A 189 -3.21 1.35 6.24
C VAL A 189 -4.05 2.12 7.24
N VAL A 190 -4.10 3.44 7.07
CA VAL A 190 -4.90 4.36 7.88
C VAL A 190 -5.89 5.04 6.95
N MET A 191 -7.19 4.76 7.10
CA MET A 191 -8.19 5.14 6.11
C MET A 191 -9.46 5.68 6.74
N ASN A 192 -10.11 6.62 6.06
CA ASN A 192 -11.45 7.07 6.41
C ASN A 192 -12.47 5.99 6.05
N PRO A 193 -13.21 5.41 7.01
CA PRO A 193 -14.15 4.32 6.74
C PRO A 193 -15.36 4.75 5.92
N ARG A 194 -15.67 6.05 5.81
CA ARG A 194 -16.86 6.55 5.11
C ARG A 194 -16.58 6.94 3.66
N THR A 195 -15.37 7.46 3.41
CA THR A 195 -15.01 7.98 2.08
C THR A 195 -14.05 7.09 1.32
N GLY A 196 -13.24 6.27 2.01
CA GLY A 196 -12.13 5.52 1.44
C GLY A 196 -10.85 6.35 1.28
N GLY A 197 -10.83 7.62 1.68
CA GLY A 197 -9.63 8.45 1.64
C GLY A 197 -8.54 7.89 2.56
N VAL A 198 -7.36 7.59 2.00
CA VAL A 198 -6.23 7.03 2.73
C VAL A 198 -5.43 8.16 3.34
N TYR A 199 -5.34 8.19 4.68
CA TYR A 199 -4.54 9.18 5.43
C TYR A 199 -3.07 8.79 5.53
N ALA A 200 -2.78 7.48 5.56
CA ALA A 200 -1.44 6.94 5.49
C ALA A 200 -1.44 5.54 4.87
N LEU A 201 -0.42 5.28 4.07
CA LEU A 201 -0.12 3.98 3.48
C LEU A 201 1.36 3.71 3.69
N VAL A 202 1.70 2.68 4.46
CA VAL A 202 3.07 2.34 4.83
C VAL A 202 3.44 0.97 4.29
N SER A 203 4.63 0.88 3.72
CA SER A 203 5.29 -0.37 3.34
C SER A 203 6.73 -0.34 3.84
N SER A 204 7.13 -1.36 4.55
CA SER A 204 8.50 -1.56 5.03
C SER A 204 8.98 -2.96 4.63
N PRO A 205 10.20 -3.09 4.04
CA PRO A 205 11.10 -1.99 3.69
C PRO A 205 10.58 -1.15 2.51
N THR A 206 11.15 0.04 2.36
CA THR A 206 10.87 0.94 1.24
C THR A 206 12.17 1.53 0.66
N TYR A 207 12.09 2.39 -0.32
CA TYR A 207 13.24 2.97 -1.00
C TYR A 207 13.26 4.50 -0.88
N ASN A 208 14.43 5.09 -1.13
CA ASN A 208 14.58 6.55 -1.19
C ASN A 208 14.37 7.02 -2.64
N GLN A 209 13.28 7.77 -2.88
CA GLN A 209 12.95 8.29 -4.22
C GLN A 209 13.99 9.25 -4.77
N VAL A 210 14.59 10.10 -3.92
CA VAL A 210 15.65 11.03 -4.35
C VAL A 210 16.86 10.26 -4.83
N ALA A 211 17.26 9.24 -4.07
CA ALA A 211 18.38 8.37 -4.46
C ALA A 211 18.04 7.60 -5.75
N ALA A 212 16.83 7.06 -5.87
CA ALA A 212 16.38 6.35 -7.06
C ALA A 212 16.37 7.25 -8.32
N ALA A 213 15.98 8.51 -8.17
CA ALA A 213 15.96 9.47 -9.27
C ALA A 213 17.35 9.98 -9.68
N ARG A 214 18.32 10.02 -8.76
CA ARG A 214 19.64 10.65 -8.99
C ARG A 214 20.79 9.67 -9.15
N ASP A 215 20.71 8.49 -8.56
CA ASP A 215 21.76 7.47 -8.57
C ASP A 215 21.29 6.20 -9.29
N ALA A 216 21.78 6.02 -10.52
CA ALA A 216 21.47 4.86 -11.34
C ALA A 216 21.95 3.52 -10.71
N LYS A 217 23.01 3.55 -9.87
CA LYS A 217 23.47 2.34 -9.17
C LYS A 217 22.50 1.97 -8.06
N TYR A 218 22.04 2.97 -7.29
CA TYR A 218 21.01 2.75 -6.28
C TYR A 218 19.70 2.24 -6.93
N TYR A 219 19.25 2.88 -8.01
CA TYR A 219 18.05 2.42 -8.73
C TYR A 219 18.19 0.97 -9.19
N ALA A 220 19.33 0.62 -9.82
CA ALA A 220 19.60 -0.75 -10.25
C ALA A 220 19.68 -1.75 -9.07
N SER A 221 20.08 -1.29 -7.88
CA SER A 221 20.13 -2.14 -6.69
C SER A 221 18.74 -2.58 -6.19
N LEU A 222 17.71 -1.78 -6.44
CA LEU A 222 16.34 -2.10 -6.02
C LEU A 222 15.78 -3.37 -6.69
N PHE A 223 16.25 -3.68 -7.90
CA PHE A 223 15.85 -4.88 -8.65
C PHE A 223 16.65 -6.13 -8.27
N LYS A 224 17.64 -5.98 -7.36
CA LYS A 224 18.48 -7.07 -6.86
C LYS A 224 18.10 -7.46 -5.43
N ASP A 225 17.09 -6.83 -4.86
CA ASP A 225 16.59 -7.18 -3.55
C ASP A 225 16.12 -8.63 -3.52
N PRO A 226 16.26 -9.33 -2.39
CA PRO A 226 15.80 -10.71 -2.27
C PRO A 226 14.28 -10.78 -2.48
N PRO A 227 13.77 -11.79 -3.22
CA PRO A 227 12.34 -11.93 -3.48
C PRO A 227 11.48 -11.99 -2.20
N SER A 228 12.07 -12.40 -1.09
CA SER A 228 11.40 -12.48 0.21
C SER A 228 11.09 -11.12 0.84
N ASN A 229 11.80 -10.05 0.43
CA ASN A 229 11.61 -8.71 1.01
C ASN A 229 12.12 -7.57 0.11
N PRO A 230 11.56 -7.40 -1.11
CA PRO A 230 12.02 -6.38 -2.05
C PRO A 230 11.46 -4.99 -1.69
N ARG A 231 12.33 -3.96 -1.71
CA ARG A 231 11.96 -2.56 -1.42
C ARG A 231 10.95 -1.96 -2.39
N LEU A 232 10.89 -2.47 -3.63
CA LEU A 232 9.91 -2.04 -4.63
C LEU A 232 8.53 -2.68 -4.45
N TYR A 233 8.43 -3.68 -3.59
CA TYR A 233 7.18 -4.39 -3.35
C TYR A 233 6.38 -3.70 -2.25
N ASN A 234 5.19 -3.21 -2.58
CA ASN A 234 4.35 -2.54 -1.61
C ASN A 234 3.60 -3.56 -0.76
N GLN A 235 4.06 -3.76 0.48
CA GLN A 235 3.47 -4.71 1.42
C GLN A 235 1.99 -4.39 1.73
N ALA A 236 1.58 -3.12 1.67
CA ALA A 236 0.21 -2.72 1.97
C ALA A 236 -0.79 -3.08 0.86
N THR A 237 -0.37 -3.05 -0.40
CA THR A 237 -1.25 -3.23 -1.58
C THR A 237 -0.96 -4.50 -2.38
N GLN A 238 0.24 -5.06 -2.25
CA GLN A 238 0.71 -6.24 -3.00
C GLN A 238 0.96 -7.44 -2.10
N GLY A 239 1.41 -7.20 -0.85
CA GLY A 239 1.65 -8.23 0.14
C GLY A 239 0.40 -9.05 0.41
N ARG A 240 0.50 -10.38 0.28
CA ARG A 240 -0.61 -11.32 0.43
C ARG A 240 -0.30 -12.30 1.54
N PHE A 241 -1.08 -12.25 2.60
CA PHE A 241 -0.82 -13.04 3.80
C PHE A 241 -2.12 -13.60 4.37
N PRO A 242 -2.10 -14.74 5.04
CA PRO A 242 -3.18 -15.16 5.91
C PRO A 242 -3.32 -14.11 7.04
N THR A 243 -4.53 -13.89 7.51
CA THR A 243 -4.82 -12.80 8.46
C THR A 243 -5.05 -13.28 9.88
N GLY A 244 -5.13 -14.60 10.06
CA GLY A 244 -5.49 -15.18 11.34
C GLY A 244 -6.83 -14.61 11.85
N SER A 245 -6.93 -14.47 13.15
CA SER A 245 -8.16 -14.08 13.85
C SER A 245 -8.75 -12.73 13.45
N THR A 246 -8.04 -11.87 12.67
CA THR A 246 -8.68 -10.67 12.10
C THR A 246 -9.73 -10.99 11.04
N PHE A 247 -9.80 -12.23 10.57
CA PHE A 247 -10.83 -12.70 9.65
C PHE A 247 -12.13 -13.12 10.33
N LYS A 248 -12.10 -13.45 11.63
CA LYS A 248 -13.26 -13.93 12.40
C LYS A 248 -14.50 -13.04 12.35
N PRO A 249 -14.42 -11.70 12.36
CA PRO A 249 -15.60 -10.84 12.19
C PRO A 249 -16.33 -11.05 10.86
N ILE A 250 -15.59 -11.41 9.79
CA ILE A 250 -16.15 -11.70 8.47
C ILE A 250 -16.86 -13.06 8.48
N VAL A 251 -16.27 -14.06 9.15
CA VAL A 251 -16.88 -15.38 9.35
C VAL A 251 -18.15 -15.27 10.21
N ALA A 252 -18.12 -14.44 11.25
CA ALA A 252 -19.28 -14.15 12.07
C ALA A 252 -20.44 -13.55 11.26
N GLU A 253 -20.15 -12.55 10.43
CA GLU A 253 -21.16 -11.96 9.54
C GLU A 253 -21.74 -12.99 8.55
N ALA A 254 -20.90 -13.87 8.02
CA ALA A 254 -21.36 -14.96 7.16
C ALA A 254 -22.33 -15.91 7.90
N ALA A 255 -21.96 -16.31 9.12
CA ALA A 255 -22.78 -17.23 9.94
C ALA A 255 -24.12 -16.62 10.38
N LEU A 256 -24.12 -15.34 10.79
CA LEU A 256 -25.34 -14.59 11.10
C LEU A 256 -26.24 -14.45 9.88
N SER A 257 -25.66 -14.12 8.74
CA SER A 257 -26.41 -13.90 7.51
C SER A 257 -27.04 -15.18 6.93
N GLU A 258 -26.45 -16.34 7.16
CA GLU A 258 -27.02 -17.64 6.77
C GLU A 258 -27.89 -18.27 7.85
N GLY A 259 -28.04 -17.60 9.01
CA GLY A 259 -28.85 -18.12 10.12
C GLY A 259 -28.25 -19.33 10.81
N LEU A 260 -26.95 -19.61 10.61
CA LEU A 260 -26.25 -20.69 11.30
C LEU A 260 -26.12 -20.44 12.79
N ILE A 261 -26.08 -19.17 13.19
CA ILE A 261 -26.10 -18.71 14.57
C ILE A 261 -26.95 -17.44 14.71
N THR A 262 -27.35 -17.16 15.95
CA THR A 262 -27.79 -15.83 16.39
C THR A 262 -26.71 -15.22 17.30
N PRO A 263 -26.77 -13.93 17.63
CA PRO A 263 -25.83 -13.32 18.57
C PRO A 263 -25.74 -14.02 19.93
N SER A 264 -26.85 -14.58 20.40
CA SER A 264 -26.98 -15.26 21.69
C SER A 264 -26.76 -16.78 21.64
N THR A 265 -26.49 -17.35 20.45
CA THR A 265 -26.24 -18.79 20.32
C THR A 265 -25.02 -19.19 21.15
N PRO A 266 -25.19 -20.02 22.21
CA PRO A 266 -24.07 -20.51 23.00
C PRO A 266 -23.35 -21.60 22.22
N GLN A 267 -22.03 -21.55 22.19
CA GLN A 267 -21.19 -22.59 21.59
C GLN A 267 -19.94 -22.79 22.43
N LEU A 268 -19.53 -24.04 22.57
CA LEU A 268 -18.38 -24.39 23.40
C LEU A 268 -17.08 -23.82 22.81
N CYS A 269 -16.34 -23.10 23.65
CA CYS A 269 -14.92 -22.84 23.50
C CYS A 269 -14.15 -23.85 24.33
N SER A 270 -13.29 -24.62 23.70
CA SER A 270 -12.47 -25.66 24.35
C SER A 270 -11.02 -25.54 23.94
N GLY A 271 -10.09 -26.13 24.70
CA GLY A 271 -8.66 -26.13 24.35
C GLY A 271 -8.33 -26.81 23.03
N SER A 272 -9.22 -27.69 22.53
CA SER A 272 -9.04 -28.37 21.25
C SER A 272 -10.39 -28.71 20.59
N PHE A 273 -10.32 -28.97 19.30
CA PHE A 273 -11.40 -29.47 18.43
C PHE A 273 -10.90 -30.65 17.64
N ASP A 274 -11.53 -31.81 17.79
CA ASP A 274 -11.19 -33.03 17.04
C ASP A 274 -12.05 -33.15 15.78
N LEU A 275 -11.39 -33.29 14.64
CA LEU A 275 -12.00 -33.53 13.35
C LEU A 275 -11.51 -34.87 12.80
N GLY A 276 -12.24 -35.94 13.11
CA GLY A 276 -11.92 -37.27 12.60
C GLY A 276 -10.51 -37.76 12.92
N GLY A 277 -10.01 -37.46 14.12
CA GLY A 277 -8.65 -37.80 14.57
C GLY A 277 -7.59 -36.73 14.29
N THR A 278 -7.94 -35.65 13.58
CA THR A 278 -7.07 -34.46 13.46
C THR A 278 -7.44 -33.44 14.51
N ILE A 279 -6.49 -33.13 15.39
CA ILE A 279 -6.75 -32.21 16.51
C ILE A 279 -6.30 -30.80 16.14
N PHE A 280 -7.27 -29.87 16.18
CA PHE A 280 -7.04 -28.43 16.05
C PHE A 280 -7.02 -27.79 17.44
N HIS A 281 -6.02 -26.99 17.72
CA HIS A 281 -5.83 -26.39 19.04
C HIS A 281 -6.34 -24.96 19.11
N ASN A 282 -6.82 -24.59 20.29
CA ASN A 282 -7.02 -23.19 20.68
C ASN A 282 -5.69 -22.63 21.21
N VAL A 283 -5.49 -21.32 21.12
CA VAL A 283 -4.29 -20.68 21.71
C VAL A 283 -4.24 -20.94 23.21
N GLU A 284 -5.39 -20.86 23.91
CA GLU A 284 -5.51 -21.18 25.33
C GLU A 284 -5.97 -22.63 25.52
N ALA A 285 -5.05 -23.51 25.82
CA ALA A 285 -5.30 -24.94 25.96
C ALA A 285 -6.24 -25.31 27.13
N GLY A 286 -6.28 -24.49 28.17
CA GLY A 286 -7.09 -24.73 29.39
C GLY A 286 -8.51 -24.22 29.33
N VAL A 287 -8.93 -23.53 28.24
CA VAL A 287 -10.28 -22.96 28.14
C VAL A 287 -11.34 -24.06 27.96
N TYR A 288 -12.43 -23.95 28.73
CA TYR A 288 -13.60 -24.79 28.58
C TYR A 288 -14.84 -24.05 29.07
N SER A 289 -15.53 -23.33 28.20
CA SER A 289 -16.70 -22.53 28.52
C SER A 289 -17.65 -22.37 27.33
N ASN A 290 -18.91 -22.20 27.58
CA ASN A 290 -19.87 -21.80 26.56
C ASN A 290 -19.79 -20.28 26.37
N MET A 291 -19.56 -19.84 25.13
CA MET A 291 -19.44 -18.44 24.75
C MET A 291 -20.52 -18.05 23.73
N THR A 292 -20.98 -16.83 23.81
CA THR A 292 -21.73 -16.18 22.75
C THR A 292 -20.77 -15.62 21.69
N LEU A 293 -21.29 -15.15 20.56
CA LEU A 293 -20.49 -14.53 19.51
C LEU A 293 -19.61 -13.37 20.03
N THR A 294 -20.19 -12.50 20.86
CA THR A 294 -19.48 -11.34 21.43
C THR A 294 -18.25 -11.78 22.23
N THR A 295 -18.42 -12.72 23.16
CA THR A 295 -17.32 -13.24 23.99
C THR A 295 -16.30 -14.00 23.15
N ALA A 296 -16.74 -14.83 22.21
CA ALA A 296 -15.84 -15.58 21.32
C ALA A 296 -14.96 -14.67 20.43
N LEU A 297 -15.49 -13.52 20.01
CA LEU A 297 -14.71 -12.48 19.31
C LEU A 297 -13.74 -11.76 20.26
N ALA A 298 -14.20 -11.41 21.47
CA ALA A 298 -13.40 -10.70 22.47
C ALA A 298 -12.17 -11.50 22.88
N GLU A 299 -12.37 -12.78 23.23
CA GLU A 299 -11.34 -13.70 23.67
C GLU A 299 -10.63 -14.42 22.50
N SER A 300 -11.14 -14.23 21.28
CA SER A 300 -10.57 -14.82 20.06
C SER A 300 -10.56 -16.36 20.01
N CYS A 301 -11.55 -17.03 20.62
CA CYS A 301 -11.60 -18.48 20.70
C CYS A 301 -11.59 -19.16 19.32
N ASP A 302 -10.53 -19.92 18.97
CA ASP A 302 -10.41 -20.60 17.69
C ASP A 302 -11.39 -21.76 17.58
N THR A 303 -11.53 -22.59 18.61
CA THR A 303 -12.40 -23.76 18.58
C THR A 303 -13.88 -23.40 18.45
N TRP A 304 -14.29 -22.23 18.91
CA TRP A 304 -15.62 -21.69 18.65
C TRP A 304 -15.83 -21.44 17.13
N PHE A 305 -14.85 -20.86 16.47
CA PHE A 305 -14.88 -20.61 15.03
C PHE A 305 -14.65 -21.87 14.19
N TYR A 306 -13.88 -22.86 14.67
CA TYR A 306 -13.77 -24.18 14.01
C TYR A 306 -15.15 -24.85 13.91
N ARG A 307 -15.96 -24.79 14.98
CA ARG A 307 -17.33 -25.32 14.95
C ARG A 307 -18.26 -24.58 13.98
N LEU A 308 -18.00 -23.30 13.69
CA LEU A 308 -18.65 -22.62 12.57
C LEU A 308 -18.17 -23.13 11.22
N GLY A 309 -16.87 -23.33 11.06
CA GLY A 309 -16.29 -23.92 9.87
C GLY A 309 -16.90 -25.29 9.56
N ASP A 310 -17.01 -26.16 10.56
CA ASP A 310 -17.69 -27.46 10.50
C ASP A 310 -19.14 -27.31 10.04
N ARG A 311 -19.91 -26.40 10.63
CA ARG A 311 -21.31 -26.14 10.20
C ARG A 311 -21.38 -25.66 8.74
N PHE A 312 -20.52 -24.73 8.31
CA PHE A 312 -20.47 -24.29 6.92
C PHE A 312 -20.18 -25.44 5.97
N TYR A 313 -19.26 -26.34 6.34
CA TYR A 313 -18.94 -27.51 5.54
C TYR A 313 -20.10 -28.50 5.49
N ALA A 314 -20.71 -28.84 6.62
CA ALA A 314 -21.86 -29.74 6.72
C ALA A 314 -23.07 -29.25 5.90
N HIS A 315 -23.27 -27.93 5.80
CA HIS A 315 -24.31 -27.32 4.97
C HIS A 315 -23.89 -27.10 3.51
N HIS A 316 -22.71 -27.58 3.10
CA HIS A 316 -22.13 -27.35 1.77
C HIS A 316 -22.09 -25.88 1.36
N SER A 317 -21.96 -24.97 2.35
CA SER A 317 -22.01 -23.53 2.13
C SER A 317 -20.62 -22.94 1.82
N GLN A 318 -20.61 -22.00 0.90
CA GLN A 318 -19.48 -21.09 0.64
C GLN A 318 -19.75 -19.70 1.23
N GLY A 319 -20.51 -19.60 2.30
CA GLY A 319 -20.88 -18.33 2.96
C GLY A 319 -19.67 -17.52 3.38
N ILE A 320 -18.64 -18.16 3.95
CA ILE A 320 -17.38 -17.50 4.34
C ILE A 320 -16.74 -16.82 3.13
N GLN A 321 -16.56 -17.55 2.02
CA GLN A 321 -15.96 -17.01 0.81
C GLN A 321 -16.81 -15.91 0.18
N THR A 322 -18.13 -16.10 0.18
CA THR A 322 -19.10 -15.15 -0.35
C THR A 322 -19.04 -13.82 0.40
N TRP A 323 -19.06 -13.87 1.74
CA TRP A 323 -18.99 -12.67 2.56
C TRP A 323 -17.63 -12.00 2.52
N ALA A 324 -16.54 -12.76 2.50
CA ALA A 324 -15.21 -12.23 2.29
C ALA A 324 -15.14 -11.40 1.00
N LYS A 325 -15.66 -11.93 -0.11
CA LYS A 325 -15.72 -11.22 -1.40
C LYS A 325 -16.69 -10.02 -1.37
N LYS A 326 -17.86 -10.16 -0.73
CA LYS A 326 -18.80 -9.06 -0.56
C LYS A 326 -18.17 -7.88 0.19
N LEU A 327 -17.31 -8.13 1.16
CA LEU A 327 -16.63 -7.11 1.96
C LEU A 327 -15.34 -6.58 1.35
N GLY A 328 -14.92 -7.07 0.17
CA GLY A 328 -13.81 -6.49 -0.60
C GLY A 328 -12.54 -7.33 -0.64
N LEU A 329 -12.55 -8.57 -0.15
CA LEU A 329 -11.41 -9.48 -0.21
C LEU A 329 -11.40 -10.33 -1.49
N GLY A 330 -10.25 -10.82 -1.89
CA GLY A 330 -10.10 -11.76 -3.01
C GLY A 330 -10.29 -11.13 -4.40
N HIS A 331 -10.27 -9.82 -4.51
CA HIS A 331 -10.26 -9.05 -5.76
C HIS A 331 -9.67 -7.66 -5.51
N THR A 332 -9.28 -6.95 -6.57
CA THR A 332 -8.77 -5.59 -6.45
C THR A 332 -9.84 -4.66 -5.86
N THR A 333 -9.44 -3.75 -4.98
CA THR A 333 -10.36 -2.82 -4.30
C THR A 333 -10.74 -1.64 -5.19
N GLY A 334 -10.03 -1.46 -6.29
CA GLY A 334 -10.13 -0.30 -7.18
C GLY A 334 -9.40 0.92 -6.64
N PHE A 335 -8.35 0.68 -5.87
CA PHE A 335 -7.44 1.72 -5.41
C PHE A 335 -6.90 2.53 -6.59
N ASP A 336 -6.78 3.84 -6.41
CA ASP A 336 -6.34 4.77 -7.45
C ASP A 336 -4.82 4.81 -7.65
N VAL A 337 -4.10 3.79 -7.15
CA VAL A 337 -2.67 3.58 -7.40
C VAL A 337 -2.49 2.21 -8.05
N PRO A 338 -1.81 2.12 -9.20
CA PRO A 338 -1.68 0.85 -9.93
C PRO A 338 -0.79 -0.16 -9.20
N GLY A 339 -0.98 -1.44 -9.54
CA GLY A 339 -0.17 -2.53 -9.02
C GLY A 339 -0.77 -3.24 -7.81
N GLU A 340 -2.06 -3.03 -7.51
CA GLU A 340 -2.77 -3.74 -6.45
C GLU A 340 -2.88 -5.24 -6.75
N SER A 341 -2.63 -6.08 -5.73
CA SER A 341 -2.84 -7.52 -5.81
C SER A 341 -4.32 -7.88 -5.56
N PRO A 342 -4.91 -8.80 -6.32
CA PRO A 342 -6.27 -9.27 -6.07
C PRO A 342 -6.39 -10.12 -4.79
N GLY A 343 -5.27 -10.56 -4.18
CA GLY A 343 -5.33 -11.51 -3.08
C GLY A 343 -5.92 -12.86 -3.49
N LEU A 344 -6.28 -13.67 -2.50
CA LEU A 344 -6.94 -14.97 -2.70
C LEU A 344 -7.91 -15.25 -1.55
N VAL A 345 -9.17 -15.44 -1.87
CA VAL A 345 -10.15 -16.12 -1.03
C VAL A 345 -10.40 -17.48 -1.67
N PRO A 346 -9.85 -18.56 -1.10
CA PRO A 346 -9.88 -19.88 -1.72
C PRO A 346 -11.29 -20.43 -1.77
N THR A 347 -11.62 -21.10 -2.88
CA THR A 347 -12.91 -21.78 -3.09
C THR A 347 -12.68 -23.22 -3.57
N PRO A 348 -13.66 -24.13 -3.44
CA PRO A 348 -13.57 -25.47 -4.00
C PRO A 348 -13.19 -25.47 -5.48
N ALA A 349 -13.83 -24.60 -6.27
CA ALA A 349 -13.54 -24.48 -7.70
C ALA A 349 -12.11 -23.98 -7.98
N TRP A 350 -11.60 -23.02 -7.16
CA TRP A 350 -10.23 -22.55 -7.28
C TRP A 350 -9.22 -23.65 -6.97
N LEU A 351 -9.46 -24.43 -5.89
CA LEU A 351 -8.59 -25.51 -5.46
C LEU A 351 -8.52 -26.61 -6.52
N GLN A 352 -9.67 -27.02 -7.02
CA GLN A 352 -9.75 -28.03 -8.09
C GLN A 352 -9.00 -27.57 -9.35
N LYS A 353 -9.20 -26.29 -9.75
CA LYS A 353 -8.57 -25.74 -10.96
C LYS A 353 -7.05 -25.59 -10.84
N ASN A 354 -6.54 -25.14 -9.68
CA ASN A 354 -5.14 -24.72 -9.54
C ASN A 354 -4.24 -25.77 -8.91
N GLN A 355 -4.80 -26.69 -8.11
CA GLN A 355 -4.04 -27.72 -7.39
C GLN A 355 -4.52 -29.15 -7.70
N ASN A 356 -5.59 -29.30 -8.48
CA ASN A 356 -6.23 -30.57 -8.79
C ASN A 356 -6.60 -31.37 -7.52
N MET A 357 -7.08 -30.67 -6.50
CA MET A 357 -7.45 -31.24 -5.21
C MET A 357 -8.91 -30.96 -4.89
N PRO A 358 -9.65 -31.91 -4.29
CA PRO A 358 -10.97 -31.66 -3.75
C PRO A 358 -10.89 -30.78 -2.50
N TRP A 359 -12.01 -30.13 -2.17
CA TRP A 359 -12.15 -29.34 -0.95
C TRP A 359 -12.53 -30.23 0.22
N TYR A 360 -11.70 -30.25 1.25
CA TYR A 360 -11.94 -31.00 2.46
C TYR A 360 -12.38 -30.08 3.61
N GLU A 361 -13.01 -30.66 4.59
CA GLU A 361 -13.53 -29.97 5.77
C GLU A 361 -12.45 -29.17 6.50
N GLY A 362 -11.27 -29.73 6.70
CA GLY A 362 -10.13 -29.03 7.33
C GLY A 362 -9.74 -27.71 6.66
N GLN A 363 -10.01 -27.56 5.36
CA GLN A 363 -9.79 -26.29 4.66
C GLN A 363 -10.83 -25.23 5.06
N THR A 364 -12.09 -25.64 5.31
CA THR A 364 -13.11 -24.73 5.84
C THR A 364 -12.83 -24.38 7.31
N ILE A 365 -12.36 -25.34 8.10
CA ILE A 365 -11.91 -25.13 9.48
C ILE A 365 -10.81 -24.08 9.53
N ASN A 366 -9.72 -24.27 8.75
CA ASN A 366 -8.63 -23.30 8.69
C ASN A 366 -9.08 -21.92 8.18
N LEU A 367 -9.93 -21.90 7.15
CA LEU A 367 -10.47 -20.65 6.63
C LEU A 367 -11.32 -19.90 7.67
N SER A 368 -12.03 -20.62 8.55
CA SER A 368 -12.89 -20.00 9.57
C SER A 368 -12.13 -19.15 10.59
N ILE A 369 -10.82 -19.33 10.69
CA ILE A 369 -9.94 -18.52 11.55
C ILE A 369 -8.93 -17.68 10.75
N GLY A 370 -9.10 -17.59 9.43
CA GLY A 370 -8.25 -16.76 8.57
C GLY A 370 -6.87 -17.37 8.27
N GLN A 371 -6.78 -18.69 8.27
CA GLN A 371 -5.57 -19.48 8.01
C GLN A 371 -5.67 -20.26 6.69
N GLY A 372 -4.74 -21.15 6.46
CA GLY A 372 -4.68 -22.00 5.27
C GLY A 372 -4.30 -21.22 4.01
N LEU A 373 -5.09 -21.39 2.94
CA LEU A 373 -4.82 -20.75 1.63
C LEU A 373 -5.32 -19.31 1.50
N LEU A 374 -5.94 -18.75 2.56
CA LEU A 374 -6.35 -17.34 2.54
C LEU A 374 -5.12 -16.44 2.40
N ALA A 375 -5.16 -15.52 1.43
CA ALA A 375 -4.06 -14.59 1.20
C ALA A 375 -4.61 -13.23 0.75
N VAL A 376 -4.65 -12.25 1.66
CA VAL A 376 -5.23 -10.93 1.41
C VAL A 376 -4.22 -9.83 1.71
N THR A 377 -4.45 -8.65 1.14
CA THR A 377 -3.59 -7.50 1.38
C THR A 377 -4.07 -6.69 2.60
N PRO A 378 -3.18 -5.97 3.30
CA PRO A 378 -3.58 -5.03 4.35
C PRO A 378 -4.62 -4.00 3.89
N LEU A 379 -4.55 -3.55 2.65
CA LEU A 379 -5.54 -2.63 2.07
C LEU A 379 -6.92 -3.28 1.94
N GLN A 380 -6.98 -4.53 1.46
CA GLN A 380 -8.24 -5.27 1.39
C GLN A 380 -8.88 -5.44 2.78
N LEU A 381 -8.07 -5.79 3.77
CA LEU A 381 -8.55 -5.93 5.15
C LEU A 381 -9.07 -4.58 5.70
N ALA A 382 -8.39 -3.45 5.38
CA ALA A 382 -8.87 -2.12 5.76
C ALA A 382 -10.20 -1.77 5.10
N VAL A 383 -10.44 -2.16 3.84
CA VAL A 383 -11.73 -2.00 3.17
C VAL A 383 -12.82 -2.83 3.86
N ALA A 384 -12.55 -4.09 4.21
CA ALA A 384 -13.50 -4.95 4.90
C ALA A 384 -13.86 -4.39 6.28
N TYR A 385 -12.86 -3.96 7.06
CA TYR A 385 -13.10 -3.33 8.37
C TYR A 385 -13.82 -1.98 8.25
N SER A 386 -13.57 -1.24 7.18
CA SER A 386 -14.35 -0.02 6.90
C SER A 386 -15.83 -0.33 6.66
N ALA A 387 -16.14 -1.40 5.93
CA ALA A 387 -17.51 -1.83 5.70
C ALA A 387 -18.20 -2.28 7.00
N LEU A 388 -17.49 -3.02 7.86
CA LEU A 388 -17.99 -3.38 9.20
C LEU A 388 -18.20 -2.14 10.08
N ALA A 389 -17.31 -1.16 10.02
CA ALA A 389 -17.37 0.05 10.82
C ALA A 389 -18.50 1.01 10.40
N ASN A 390 -18.81 1.11 9.09
CA ASN A 390 -19.72 2.12 8.52
C ASN A 390 -21.13 1.59 8.20
N GLY A 391 -21.46 0.35 8.58
CA GLY A 391 -22.78 -0.25 8.33
C GLY A 391 -22.95 -0.84 6.94
N GLY A 392 -21.90 -1.41 6.37
CA GLY A 392 -21.94 -2.22 5.15
C GLY A 392 -21.60 -1.50 3.84
N THR A 393 -21.10 -0.27 3.90
CA THR A 393 -20.64 0.42 2.69
C THR A 393 -19.21 0.03 2.36
N VAL A 394 -19.01 -0.67 1.25
CA VAL A 394 -17.68 -1.04 0.74
C VAL A 394 -17.12 0.15 -0.03
N VAL A 395 -16.23 0.89 0.60
CA VAL A 395 -15.64 2.11 0.04
C VAL A 395 -14.57 1.78 -1.01
N ARG A 396 -14.32 2.72 -1.94
CA ARG A 396 -13.17 2.66 -2.84
C ARG A 396 -12.01 3.40 -2.19
N PRO A 397 -10.91 2.71 -1.82
CA PRO A 397 -9.74 3.38 -1.29
C PRO A 397 -9.10 4.29 -2.35
N HIS A 398 -8.58 5.46 -1.92
CA HIS A 398 -7.94 6.41 -2.82
C HIS A 398 -6.97 7.32 -2.06
N VAL A 399 -5.95 7.79 -2.76
CA VAL A 399 -4.99 8.78 -2.25
C VAL A 399 -5.17 10.15 -2.88
N ALA A 400 -5.80 10.27 -4.04
CA ALA A 400 -6.09 11.57 -4.63
C ALA A 400 -7.38 12.18 -4.04
N SER A 401 -7.40 13.52 -3.89
CA SER A 401 -8.58 14.24 -3.41
C SER A 401 -9.05 15.33 -4.37
N ALA A 402 -8.14 16.10 -4.96
CA ALA A 402 -8.49 17.18 -5.87
C ALA A 402 -7.36 17.50 -6.86
N ILE A 403 -7.72 18.14 -7.96
CA ILE A 403 -6.81 18.74 -8.92
C ILE A 403 -6.95 20.25 -8.83
N LEU A 404 -5.85 20.94 -8.53
CA LEU A 404 -5.77 22.39 -8.41
C LEU A 404 -5.17 22.99 -9.70
N ARG A 405 -5.83 23.97 -10.28
CA ARG A 405 -5.36 24.72 -11.46
C ARG A 405 -5.48 26.22 -11.19
N GLY A 406 -4.41 26.83 -10.70
CA GLY A 406 -4.50 28.20 -10.18
C GLY A 406 -5.52 28.28 -9.03
N ALA A 407 -6.52 29.16 -9.16
CA ALA A 407 -7.60 29.30 -8.18
C ALA A 407 -8.73 28.26 -8.32
N SER A 408 -8.72 27.46 -9.38
CA SER A 408 -9.75 26.42 -9.61
C SER A 408 -9.42 25.13 -8.88
N VAL A 409 -10.41 24.60 -8.15
CA VAL A 409 -10.33 23.32 -7.43
C VAL A 409 -11.33 22.34 -8.03
N GLN A 410 -10.84 21.24 -8.59
CA GLN A 410 -11.67 20.14 -9.07
C GLN A 410 -11.59 18.98 -8.09
N THR A 411 -12.59 18.82 -7.23
CA THR A 411 -12.67 17.66 -6.32
C THR A 411 -12.86 16.37 -7.13
N LEU A 412 -12.07 15.36 -6.81
CA LEU A 412 -12.21 14.02 -7.38
C LEU A 412 -13.25 13.23 -6.58
N LYS A 413 -14.05 12.42 -7.28
CA LYS A 413 -15.10 11.60 -6.67
C LYS A 413 -14.76 10.12 -6.78
N PHE A 414 -14.81 9.42 -5.65
CA PHE A 414 -14.59 7.97 -5.54
C PHE A 414 -15.85 7.34 -4.94
N PRO A 415 -16.89 7.08 -5.75
CA PRO A 415 -18.10 6.48 -5.24
C PRO A 415 -17.82 5.10 -4.62
N PRO A 416 -18.59 4.69 -3.61
CA PRO A 416 -18.45 3.37 -3.02
C PRO A 416 -18.66 2.29 -4.08
N VAL A 417 -17.97 1.15 -3.90
CA VAL A 417 -18.07 0.02 -4.83
C VAL A 417 -19.44 -0.64 -4.74
N ARG A 418 -19.95 -0.80 -3.50
CA ARG A 418 -21.25 -1.41 -3.21
C ARG A 418 -21.69 -1.11 -1.77
N LYS A 419 -22.95 -1.39 -1.48
CA LYS A 419 -23.49 -1.46 -0.12
C LYS A 419 -23.99 -2.88 0.12
N VAL A 420 -23.61 -3.49 1.24
CA VAL A 420 -24.09 -4.79 1.71
C VAL A 420 -24.96 -4.60 2.95
N LYS A 421 -25.98 -5.42 3.10
CA LYS A 421 -26.80 -5.45 4.33
C LYS A 421 -26.11 -6.37 5.31
N LEU A 422 -25.66 -5.84 6.44
CA LEU A 422 -25.11 -6.60 7.56
C LEU A 422 -26.23 -7.05 8.48
N VAL A 423 -26.05 -8.24 9.10
CA VAL A 423 -27.01 -8.84 10.00
C VAL A 423 -26.47 -8.80 11.43
N ASP A 424 -27.29 -8.34 12.37
CA ASP A 424 -26.95 -8.27 13.80
C ASP A 424 -25.54 -7.70 14.08
N GLN A 425 -25.15 -6.72 13.29
CA GLN A 425 -23.81 -6.10 13.28
C GLN A 425 -23.37 -5.65 14.70
N TRP A 426 -24.33 -5.34 15.57
CA TRP A 426 -24.04 -4.90 16.93
C TRP A 426 -23.21 -5.94 17.70
N ALA A 427 -23.50 -7.24 17.55
CA ALA A 427 -22.77 -8.31 18.25
C ALA A 427 -21.31 -8.41 17.81
N ILE A 428 -21.02 -8.17 16.50
CA ILE A 428 -19.66 -8.12 15.99
C ILE A 428 -18.95 -6.88 16.51
N ARG A 429 -19.60 -5.72 16.50
CA ARG A 429 -19.03 -4.46 17.00
C ARG A 429 -18.73 -4.51 18.49
N ASP A 430 -19.65 -5.05 19.26
CA ASP A 430 -19.48 -5.24 20.71
C ASP A 430 -18.35 -6.24 21.00
N GLY A 431 -18.26 -7.35 20.26
CA GLY A 431 -17.17 -8.30 20.41
C GLY A 431 -15.79 -7.69 20.09
N LEU A 432 -15.70 -6.82 19.08
CA LEU A 432 -14.48 -6.10 18.77
C LEU A 432 -14.16 -4.98 19.78
N PHE A 433 -15.17 -4.37 20.37
CA PHE A 433 -15.00 -3.41 21.46
C PHE A 433 -14.50 -4.12 22.72
N GLU A 434 -15.15 -5.22 23.12
CA GLU A 434 -14.75 -6.04 24.27
C GLU A 434 -13.33 -6.63 24.10
N ALA A 435 -12.93 -7.01 22.87
CA ALA A 435 -11.56 -7.45 22.60
C ALA A 435 -10.49 -6.40 22.95
N ALA A 436 -10.86 -5.12 22.93
CA ALA A 436 -9.96 -4.00 23.24
C ALA A 436 -10.13 -3.47 24.68
N HIS A 437 -11.24 -3.77 25.37
CA HIS A 437 -11.57 -3.12 26.65
C HIS A 437 -11.88 -4.09 27.80
N SER A 438 -12.42 -5.27 27.52
CA SER A 438 -12.70 -6.28 28.54
C SER A 438 -11.41 -6.86 29.13
N PRO A 439 -11.35 -7.18 30.43
CA PRO A 439 -10.17 -7.81 31.05
C PRO A 439 -9.69 -9.09 30.34
N ALA A 440 -10.61 -9.87 29.76
CA ALA A 440 -10.30 -11.07 28.97
C ALA A 440 -10.04 -10.75 27.47
N GLY A 441 -10.15 -9.49 27.06
CA GLY A 441 -9.98 -9.08 25.68
C GLY A 441 -8.52 -9.15 25.22
N THR A 442 -8.30 -9.67 24.03
CA THR A 442 -6.96 -9.95 23.48
C THR A 442 -6.06 -8.72 23.28
N SER A 443 -6.61 -7.50 23.32
CA SER A 443 -5.88 -6.24 23.23
C SER A 443 -6.20 -5.25 24.35
N ALA A 444 -6.83 -5.70 25.44
CA ALA A 444 -7.17 -4.87 26.59
C ALA A 444 -5.95 -4.17 27.22
N SER A 445 -4.81 -4.86 27.29
CA SER A 445 -3.54 -4.28 27.78
C SER A 445 -3.08 -3.07 26.97
N LEU A 446 -3.56 -2.89 25.75
CA LEU A 446 -3.21 -1.78 24.86
C LEU A 446 -4.22 -0.65 24.90
N PHE A 447 -5.51 -0.96 25.07
CA PHE A 447 -6.61 -0.03 24.81
C PHE A 447 -7.60 0.17 25.95
N ALA A 448 -7.60 -0.65 27.01
CA ALA A 448 -8.57 -0.51 28.12
C ALA A 448 -8.55 0.89 28.75
N SER A 449 -7.37 1.50 28.88
CA SER A 449 -7.19 2.88 29.38
C SER A 449 -7.07 3.93 28.29
N PHE A 450 -7.16 3.55 27.01
CA PHE A 450 -6.97 4.50 25.90
C PHE A 450 -8.14 5.50 25.84
N PRO A 451 -7.88 6.82 25.73
CA PRO A 451 -8.92 7.85 25.87
C PRO A 451 -10.01 7.83 24.79
N VAL A 452 -9.77 7.15 23.68
CA VAL A 452 -10.72 7.02 22.57
C VAL A 452 -11.11 5.55 22.45
N PRO A 453 -12.40 5.20 22.56
CA PRO A 453 -12.84 3.82 22.46
C PRO A 453 -12.46 3.18 21.12
N VAL A 454 -11.78 2.05 21.17
CA VAL A 454 -11.32 1.29 19.98
C VAL A 454 -12.16 0.02 19.85
N ALA A 455 -12.59 -0.30 18.65
CA ALA A 455 -13.06 -1.63 18.29
C ALA A 455 -12.02 -2.30 17.41
N GLY A 456 -11.45 -3.42 17.85
CA GLY A 456 -10.31 -4.00 17.16
C GLY A 456 -10.14 -5.49 17.39
N LYS A 457 -9.35 -6.12 16.54
CA LYS A 457 -9.06 -7.56 16.60
C LYS A 457 -7.58 -7.79 16.37
N THR A 458 -6.96 -8.53 17.25
CA THR A 458 -5.64 -9.11 17.06
C THR A 458 -5.73 -10.27 16.07
N GLY A 459 -4.65 -10.45 15.31
CA GLY A 459 -4.45 -11.62 14.46
C GLY A 459 -3.03 -12.16 14.63
N THR A 460 -2.94 -13.46 14.65
CA THR A 460 -1.69 -14.21 14.60
C THR A 460 -1.86 -15.23 13.50
N ALA A 461 -1.02 -15.18 12.48
CA ALA A 461 -1.18 -16.04 11.32
C ALA A 461 0.11 -16.81 11.04
N GLU A 462 -0.03 -18.13 10.90
CA GLU A 462 1.10 -19.01 10.62
C GLU A 462 1.81 -18.61 9.32
N SER A 463 3.14 -18.58 9.34
CA SER A 463 3.98 -18.21 8.20
C SER A 463 4.76 -19.37 7.59
N GLY A 464 4.52 -20.59 8.09
CA GLY A 464 5.18 -21.82 7.65
C GLY A 464 6.31 -22.26 8.58
N ALA A 465 6.77 -23.50 8.36
CA ALA A 465 7.70 -24.18 9.25
C ALA A 465 8.98 -23.39 9.50
N GLY A 466 9.35 -23.24 10.77
CA GLY A 466 10.59 -22.64 11.23
C GLY A 466 10.65 -21.10 11.19
N ARG A 467 9.51 -20.43 10.96
CA ARG A 467 9.40 -18.98 11.00
C ARG A 467 8.43 -18.53 12.09
N SER A 468 8.64 -17.33 12.61
CA SER A 468 7.70 -16.68 13.50
C SER A 468 6.40 -16.33 12.78
N ASP A 469 5.28 -16.34 13.48
CA ASP A 469 3.97 -16.01 12.93
C ASP A 469 3.87 -14.56 12.51
N HIS A 470 2.96 -14.27 11.61
CA HIS A 470 2.63 -12.89 11.22
C HIS A 470 1.75 -12.23 12.26
N SER A 471 2.13 -11.02 12.68
CA SER A 471 1.38 -10.19 13.62
C SER A 471 0.46 -9.24 12.89
N TRP A 472 -0.84 -9.25 13.25
CA TRP A 472 -1.87 -8.37 12.71
C TRP A 472 -2.64 -7.62 13.78
N TYR A 473 -3.06 -6.42 13.46
CA TYR A 473 -4.08 -5.70 14.19
C TYR A 473 -4.98 -4.95 13.21
N ALA A 474 -6.28 -5.20 13.26
CA ALA A 474 -7.27 -4.52 12.43
C ALA A 474 -8.36 -3.90 13.31
N SER A 475 -8.64 -2.61 13.14
CA SER A 475 -9.44 -1.86 14.10
C SER A 475 -10.01 -0.57 13.52
N TRP A 476 -10.96 0.02 14.24
CA TRP A 476 -11.44 1.37 14.00
C TRP A 476 -11.66 2.15 15.30
N ALA A 477 -11.64 3.46 15.20
CA ALA A 477 -11.91 4.36 16.31
C ALA A 477 -12.58 5.67 15.84
N PRO A 478 -13.41 6.34 16.70
CA PRO A 478 -14.03 5.79 17.89
C PRO A 478 -14.96 4.61 17.58
N ALA A 479 -15.13 3.65 18.50
CA ALA A 479 -15.92 2.43 18.30
C ALA A 479 -17.35 2.72 17.82
N ASN A 480 -18.03 3.70 18.41
CA ASN A 480 -19.44 4.03 18.12
C ASN A 480 -19.62 5.03 16.97
N ASN A 481 -18.60 5.83 16.63
CA ASN A 481 -18.65 6.80 15.53
C ASN A 481 -17.33 6.77 14.75
N PRO A 482 -17.10 5.74 13.94
CA PRO A 482 -15.83 5.50 13.27
C PRO A 482 -15.38 6.68 12.42
N LYS A 483 -14.19 7.21 12.72
CA LYS A 483 -13.52 8.27 11.97
C LYS A 483 -12.32 7.75 11.18
N VAL A 484 -11.73 6.66 11.68
CA VAL A 484 -10.53 6.07 11.09
C VAL A 484 -10.51 4.56 11.31
N VAL A 485 -10.12 3.84 10.27
CA VAL A 485 -9.73 2.43 10.31
C VAL A 485 -8.21 2.37 10.28
N VAL A 486 -7.64 1.53 11.13
CA VAL A 486 -6.20 1.25 11.19
C VAL A 486 -5.98 -0.24 11.07
N VAL A 487 -5.23 -0.65 10.05
CA VAL A 487 -4.76 -2.02 9.87
C VAL A 487 -3.24 -1.99 9.90
N VAL A 488 -2.64 -2.78 10.78
CA VAL A 488 -1.19 -2.96 10.87
C VAL A 488 -0.84 -4.43 10.67
N PHE A 489 0.19 -4.66 9.91
CA PHE A 489 0.81 -5.96 9.63
C PHE A 489 2.30 -5.90 9.92
N ILE A 490 2.82 -6.87 10.67
CA ILE A 490 4.26 -7.09 10.87
C ILE A 490 4.57 -8.53 10.49
N ALA A 491 5.35 -8.70 9.44
CA ALA A 491 5.79 -10.02 8.99
C ALA A 491 6.67 -10.67 10.05
N HIS A 492 6.34 -11.92 10.40
CA HIS A 492 7.07 -12.69 11.41
C HIS A 492 7.14 -11.98 12.78
N GLY A 493 6.09 -11.20 13.10
CA GLY A 493 6.07 -10.35 14.29
C GLY A 493 5.49 -11.02 15.55
N GLY A 494 5.16 -12.31 15.50
CA GLY A 494 4.56 -13.04 16.61
C GLY A 494 3.09 -12.66 16.87
N PHE A 495 2.69 -12.58 18.12
CA PHE A 495 1.31 -12.29 18.49
C PHE A 495 0.89 -10.86 18.12
N GLY A 496 -0.38 -10.73 17.67
CA GLY A 496 -0.95 -9.45 17.25
C GLY A 496 -0.89 -8.36 18.32
N ALA A 497 -1.09 -8.71 19.59
CA ALA A 497 -0.99 -7.79 20.73
C ALA A 497 0.45 -7.33 21.04
N GLN A 498 1.48 -8.04 20.55
CA GLN A 498 2.86 -7.80 20.92
C GLN A 498 3.64 -6.93 19.93
N ALA A 499 3.20 -6.82 18.67
CA ALA A 499 3.88 -6.02 17.65
C ALA A 499 2.92 -5.10 16.87
N ALA A 500 1.92 -5.65 16.17
CA ALA A 500 0.99 -4.87 15.36
C ALA A 500 0.04 -3.99 16.20
N GLY A 501 -0.40 -4.47 17.35
CA GLY A 501 -1.27 -3.73 18.28
C GLY A 501 -0.62 -2.47 18.86
N PRO A 502 0.60 -2.54 19.43
CA PRO A 502 1.35 -1.36 19.87
C PRO A 502 1.54 -0.32 18.75
N ALA A 503 1.89 -0.76 17.55
CA ALA A 503 2.02 0.13 16.39
C ALA A 503 0.68 0.80 16.02
N ALA A 504 -0.44 0.09 16.06
CA ALA A 504 -1.76 0.67 15.84
C ALA A 504 -2.11 1.71 16.91
N ARG A 505 -1.76 1.48 18.17
CA ARG A 505 -1.94 2.45 19.27
C ARG A 505 -1.17 3.74 19.03
N GLU A 506 0.08 3.67 18.59
CA GLU A 506 0.89 4.85 18.26
C GLU A 506 0.25 5.65 17.09
N ILE A 507 -0.29 4.97 16.09
CA ILE A 507 -1.02 5.62 15.00
C ILE A 507 -2.24 6.37 15.53
N TYR A 508 -3.03 5.75 16.41
CA TYR A 508 -4.19 6.40 17.04
C TYR A 508 -3.79 7.60 17.91
N GLN A 509 -2.71 7.50 18.68
CA GLN A 509 -2.17 8.64 19.45
C GLN A 509 -1.88 9.83 18.54
N SER A 510 -1.25 9.58 17.39
CA SER A 510 -0.98 10.65 16.43
C SER A 510 -2.27 11.16 15.78
N PHE A 511 -3.19 10.29 15.39
CA PHE A 511 -4.44 10.68 14.70
C PHE A 511 -5.31 11.57 15.60
N PHE A 512 -5.46 11.23 16.87
CA PHE A 512 -6.29 11.97 17.84
C PHE A 512 -5.53 13.06 18.61
N GLY A 513 -4.26 13.30 18.30
CA GLY A 513 -3.47 14.35 18.96
C GLY A 513 -3.04 14.03 20.40
N LEU A 514 -3.01 12.76 20.79
CA LEU A 514 -2.74 12.27 22.15
C LEU A 514 -1.24 12.04 22.41
N LYS A 515 -0.36 12.91 21.92
CA LYS A 515 1.11 12.71 21.98
C LYS A 515 1.68 12.55 23.39
N ASN A 516 1.04 13.12 24.39
CA ASN A 516 1.48 13.10 25.78
C ASN A 516 0.78 12.01 26.62
N TRP A 517 -0.15 11.25 26.04
CA TRP A 517 -0.78 10.16 26.75
C TRP A 517 0.19 8.99 26.93
N LYS A 518 0.32 8.52 28.16
CA LYS A 518 1.06 7.32 28.53
C LYS A 518 0.08 6.30 29.08
N PRO A 519 0.24 5.00 28.76
CA PRO A 519 -0.63 3.93 29.26
C PRO A 519 -0.54 3.78 30.77
#